data_2271f6ae2977e5c5d78b52b779963f72
#
_entry.id   2271f6ae2977e5c5d78b52b779963f72
#
_cell.length_a   1.000
_cell.length_b   1.000
_cell.length_c   1.000
_cell.angle_alpha   90.00
_cell.angle_beta   90.00
_cell.angle_gamma   90.00
#
_symmetry.space_group_name_H-M   'P 1'
#
loop_
_entity.id
_entity.type
_entity.pdbx_description
1 polymer ?
#
loop_
_entity_poly.entity_id
_entity_poly.type
_entity_poly.pdbx_seq_one_letter_code
_entity_poly.pdbx_strand_id
1 'polypeptide(L)'
;MTVVGAVACQVLMAVSLQQSPSLVPRPVLKLIVEHPVLAPYLHPETPGRVPLLVSDHLLEPGVTPSRFGQPLRIVPDRELGTKPHLRVLSFEVDGARAKAVVEYKVEGVQAVFDLRRDSKGWWTVADAKVAELGRGPHK
;
A
#
# COMPACT_ATOMS: atom_id res chain seq x y z
N MET A 1 26.03 25.95 -28.49
CA MET A 1 25.72 25.76 -27.96
C MET A 1 24.80 25.17 -28.03
N THR A 2 24.32 24.86 -27.99
CA THR A 2 23.61 24.37 -28.18
C THR A 2 23.39 23.12 -27.68
N VAL A 3 24.05 22.46 -27.13
CA VAL A 3 23.92 21.38 -26.42
C VAL A 3 22.95 21.43 -25.39
N VAL A 4 22.51 22.52 -25.14
CA VAL A 4 21.55 22.75 -24.13
C VAL A 4 20.32 21.92 -24.25
N GLY A 5 19.85 21.72 -25.42
CA GLY A 5 18.65 20.96 -25.61
C GLY A 5 18.80 19.50 -25.19
N ALA A 6 19.96 18.99 -25.46
CA ALA A 6 20.18 17.60 -25.12
C ALA A 6 20.15 17.41 -23.62
N VAL A 7 20.65 18.38 -22.95
CA VAL A 7 20.68 18.29 -21.51
C VAL A 7 19.26 18.21 -20.94
N ALA A 8 18.38 18.98 -21.49
CA ALA A 8 17.01 18.96 -21.00
C ALA A 8 16.39 17.58 -21.14
N CYS A 9 16.65 16.94 -22.22
CA CYS A 9 16.08 15.61 -22.41
C CYS A 9 16.62 14.65 -21.39
N GLN A 10 17.89 14.77 -21.07
CA GLN A 10 18.45 13.89 -20.10
C GLN A 10 17.86 14.07 -18.74
N VAL A 11 17.53 15.28 -18.41
CA VAL A 11 16.93 15.54 -17.14
C VAL A 11 15.60 14.84 -17.01
N LEU A 12 14.82 14.84 -18.05
CA LEU A 12 13.56 14.15 -18.01
C LEU A 12 13.75 12.66 -17.79
N MET A 13 14.73 12.09 -18.40
CA MET A 13 14.97 10.68 -18.20
C MET A 13 15.38 10.41 -16.78
N ALA A 14 16.16 11.27 -16.21
CA ALA A 14 16.55 11.08 -14.84
C ALA A 14 15.36 11.08 -13.91
N VAL A 15 14.42 11.95 -14.16
CA VAL A 15 13.24 12.00 -13.33
C VAL A 15 12.49 10.68 -13.41
N SER A 16 12.39 10.15 -14.60
CA SER A 16 11.71 8.89 -14.78
C SER A 16 12.37 7.78 -13.97
N LEU A 17 13.68 7.79 -13.93
CA LEU A 17 14.39 6.77 -13.20
C LEU A 17 14.23 6.89 -11.71
N GLN A 18 13.76 8.01 -11.24
CA GLN A 18 13.63 8.21 -9.81
C GLN A 18 12.28 7.82 -9.29
N GLN A 19 11.51 7.12 -10.06
CA GLN A 19 10.21 6.72 -9.60
C GLN A 19 10.28 5.43 -8.83
N SER A 20 11.19 5.32 -7.92
CA SER A 20 11.18 4.19 -7.02
C SER A 20 10.01 4.37 -6.04
N PRO A 21 9.51 3.29 -5.50
CA PRO A 21 8.39 3.37 -4.58
C PRO A 21 8.72 4.26 -3.40
N SER A 22 7.77 5.07 -3.01
CA SER A 22 7.87 5.83 -1.79
C SER A 22 7.49 4.96 -0.61
N LEU A 23 7.87 5.38 0.57
CA LEU A 23 7.43 4.69 1.78
C LEU A 23 6.05 5.18 2.16
N VAL A 24 5.26 4.27 2.71
CA VAL A 24 3.88 4.56 3.07
C VAL A 24 3.82 5.20 4.45
N PRO A 25 3.30 6.43 4.56
CA PRO A 25 3.11 7.05 5.87
C PRO A 25 2.08 6.29 6.67
N ARG A 26 2.23 6.29 7.99
CA ARG A 26 1.29 5.58 8.85
C ARG A 26 -0.16 6.06 8.71
N PRO A 27 -0.42 7.35 8.50
CA PRO A 27 -1.80 7.76 8.25
C PRO A 27 -2.39 7.15 6.99
N VAL A 28 -1.57 6.92 5.97
CA VAL A 28 -2.04 6.25 4.76
C VAL A 28 -2.32 4.77 5.06
N LEU A 29 -1.44 4.13 5.81
CA LEU A 29 -1.67 2.74 6.21
C LEU A 29 -2.99 2.62 6.97
N LYS A 30 -3.29 3.57 7.85
CA LYS A 30 -4.55 3.58 8.58
C LYS A 30 -5.74 3.64 7.62
N LEU A 31 -5.68 4.52 6.62
CA LEU A 31 -6.74 4.61 5.63
C LEU A 31 -6.94 3.29 4.89
N ILE A 32 -5.85 2.63 4.56
CA ILE A 32 -5.92 1.37 3.84
C ILE A 32 -6.57 0.29 4.68
N VAL A 33 -6.09 0.08 5.91
CA VAL A 33 -6.59 -1.02 6.72
C VAL A 33 -8.01 -0.81 7.19
N GLU A 34 -8.45 0.45 7.28
CA GLU A 34 -9.81 0.75 7.71
C GLU A 34 -10.80 0.82 6.56
N HIS A 35 -10.33 0.75 5.34
CA HIS A 35 -11.23 0.95 4.21
C HIS A 35 -12.18 -0.22 4.05
N PRO A 36 -13.46 0.06 3.79
CA PRO A 36 -14.46 -1.01 3.67
C PRO A 36 -14.17 -2.01 2.56
N VAL A 37 -13.38 -1.62 1.55
CA VAL A 37 -13.12 -2.51 0.43
C VAL A 37 -12.38 -3.77 0.86
N LEU A 38 -11.57 -3.69 1.91
CA LEU A 38 -10.84 -4.84 2.41
C LEU A 38 -11.61 -5.63 3.47
N ALA A 39 -12.62 -5.03 4.08
CA ALA A 39 -13.31 -5.64 5.21
C ALA A 39 -13.80 -7.07 4.93
N PRO A 40 -14.38 -7.37 3.77
CA PRO A 40 -14.87 -8.74 3.54
C PRO A 40 -13.78 -9.80 3.52
N TYR A 41 -12.52 -9.38 3.33
CA TYR A 41 -11.44 -10.35 3.18
C TYR A 41 -10.61 -10.52 4.45
N LEU A 42 -10.77 -9.65 5.43
CA LEU A 42 -9.91 -9.69 6.62
C LEU A 42 -10.32 -10.76 7.61
N HIS A 43 -11.58 -11.13 7.67
CA HIS A 43 -12.10 -12.24 8.48
C HIS A 43 -11.62 -12.22 9.92
N PRO A 44 -11.96 -11.17 10.70
CA PRO A 44 -11.46 -11.09 12.07
C PRO A 44 -11.93 -12.23 12.96
N GLU A 45 -13.00 -12.91 12.56
CA GLU A 45 -13.52 -14.03 13.33
C GLU A 45 -12.68 -15.30 13.14
N THR A 46 -11.81 -15.33 12.14
CA THR A 46 -11.00 -16.52 11.86
C THR A 46 -9.76 -16.49 12.74
N PRO A 47 -9.42 -17.61 13.41
CA PRO A 47 -8.22 -17.64 14.25
C PRO A 47 -6.98 -17.25 13.45
N GLY A 48 -6.12 -16.45 14.07
CA GLY A 48 -4.89 -16.02 13.43
C GLY A 48 -5.00 -14.76 12.62
N ARG A 49 -6.20 -14.15 12.50
CA ARG A 49 -6.37 -12.95 11.71
C ARG A 49 -6.27 -11.67 12.53
N VAL A 50 -6.43 -11.74 13.83
CA VAL A 50 -6.36 -10.59 14.73
C VAL A 50 -5.33 -10.88 15.81
N PRO A 51 -4.40 -9.97 16.09
CA PRO A 51 -4.24 -8.67 15.45
C PRO A 51 -3.80 -8.82 14.00
N LEU A 52 -4.21 -7.86 13.19
CA LEU A 52 -3.85 -7.90 11.78
C LEU A 52 -2.35 -7.74 11.65
N LEU A 53 -1.71 -8.67 10.97
CA LEU A 53 -0.28 -8.60 10.69
C LEU A 53 -0.05 -7.82 9.41
N VAL A 54 0.95 -6.95 9.42
CA VAL A 54 1.29 -6.16 8.25
C VAL A 54 2.80 -6.25 8.06
N SER A 55 3.23 -6.56 6.85
CA SER A 55 4.64 -6.56 6.54
C SER A 55 5.21 -5.15 6.66
N ASP A 56 6.43 -5.04 7.17
CA ASP A 56 7.09 -3.74 7.26
C ASP A 56 7.56 -3.22 5.91
N HIS A 57 7.40 -4.00 4.86
CA HIS A 57 7.83 -3.62 3.52
C HIS A 57 7.19 -2.31 3.10
N LEU A 58 8.02 -1.36 2.69
CA LEU A 58 7.61 -0.02 2.21
C LEU A 58 6.90 0.85 3.25
N LEU A 59 6.97 0.52 4.53
CA LEU A 59 6.32 1.36 5.54
C LEU A 59 7.28 2.34 6.16
N GLU A 60 6.84 3.57 6.37
CA GLU A 60 7.58 4.53 7.18
C GLU A 60 7.42 4.18 8.65
N PRO A 61 8.39 4.50 9.49
CA PRO A 61 8.19 4.39 10.94
C PRO A 61 7.11 5.36 11.40
N GLY A 62 6.52 5.09 12.52
CA GLY A 62 5.51 5.99 13.06
C GLY A 62 4.57 5.27 13.99
N VAL A 63 3.48 5.95 14.34
CA VAL A 63 2.47 5.40 15.23
C VAL A 63 1.70 4.30 14.51
N THR A 64 1.55 3.17 15.17
CA THR A 64 0.87 2.02 14.57
C THR A 64 -0.65 2.20 14.68
N PRO A 65 -1.36 2.11 13.56
CA PRO A 65 -2.82 2.17 13.62
C PRO A 65 -3.40 0.92 14.24
N SER A 66 -4.69 0.95 14.53
CA SER A 66 -5.41 -0.20 15.07
C SER A 66 -6.47 -0.67 14.10
N ARG A 67 -6.85 -1.92 14.24
CA ARG A 67 -7.96 -2.52 13.51
C ARG A 67 -8.57 -3.60 14.38
N PHE A 68 -9.87 -3.67 14.39
CA PHE A 68 -10.59 -4.64 15.23
C PHE A 68 -10.23 -4.50 16.71
N GLY A 69 -10.03 -3.26 17.16
CA GLY A 69 -9.78 -2.99 18.57
C GLY A 69 -8.37 -3.29 19.05
N GLN A 70 -7.46 -3.64 18.16
CA GLN A 70 -6.08 -3.95 18.53
C GLN A 70 -5.10 -3.26 17.61
N PRO A 71 -3.94 -2.85 18.12
CA PRO A 71 -2.90 -2.31 17.24
C PRO A 71 -2.50 -3.36 16.21
N LEU A 72 -2.19 -2.92 15.00
CA LEU A 72 -1.63 -3.79 14.00
C LEU A 72 -0.30 -4.33 14.51
N ARG A 73 0.10 -5.48 14.02
CA ARG A 73 1.45 -5.98 14.29
C ARG A 73 2.26 -5.80 13.03
N ILE A 74 3.24 -4.91 13.10
CA ILE A 74 4.15 -4.70 11.98
C ILE A 74 5.31 -5.67 12.16
N VAL A 75 5.50 -6.54 11.20
CA VAL A 75 6.46 -7.64 11.31
C VAL A 75 7.42 -7.58 10.13
N PRO A 76 8.71 -7.81 10.37
CA PRO A 76 9.66 -7.85 9.26
C PRO A 76 9.19 -8.83 8.18
N ASP A 77 9.27 -8.39 6.94
CA ASP A 77 8.74 -9.16 5.83
C ASP A 77 9.26 -10.58 5.81
N ARG A 78 10.55 -10.76 6.08
CA ARG A 78 11.17 -12.07 6.02
C ARG A 78 10.71 -13.02 7.12
N GLU A 79 10.01 -12.52 8.13
CA GLU A 79 9.55 -13.36 9.23
C GLU A 79 8.12 -13.83 9.07
N LEU A 80 7.45 -13.39 8.03
CA LEU A 80 6.02 -13.67 7.90
C LEU A 80 5.72 -15.02 7.28
N GLY A 81 6.53 -15.47 6.35
CA GLY A 81 6.27 -16.74 5.70
C GLY A 81 4.86 -16.82 5.15
N THR A 82 4.12 -17.84 5.53
CA THR A 82 2.76 -18.03 5.03
C THR A 82 1.71 -17.52 6.01
N LYS A 83 2.11 -16.84 7.08
CA LYS A 83 1.12 -16.29 8.00
C LYS A 83 0.25 -15.27 7.30
N PRO A 84 -1.05 -15.22 7.60
CA PRO A 84 -1.92 -14.20 7.00
C PRO A 84 -1.41 -12.80 7.33
N HIS A 85 -1.16 -12.00 6.32
CA HIS A 85 -0.67 -10.64 6.53
C HIS A 85 -0.96 -9.78 5.32
N LEU A 86 -1.05 -8.48 5.56
CA LEU A 86 -1.19 -7.48 4.52
C LEU A 86 0.20 -7.01 4.12
N ARG A 87 0.44 -6.81 2.84
CA ARG A 87 1.72 -6.34 2.37
C ARG A 87 1.51 -5.28 1.31
N VAL A 88 2.19 -4.15 1.47
CA VAL A 88 2.15 -3.10 0.45
C VAL A 88 3.12 -3.49 -0.65
N LEU A 89 2.60 -3.59 -1.87
CA LEU A 89 3.42 -3.95 -3.02
C LEU A 89 4.06 -2.74 -3.66
N SER A 90 3.37 -1.62 -3.67
CA SER A 90 3.92 -0.39 -4.21
C SER A 90 3.17 0.81 -3.64
N PHE A 91 3.86 1.92 -3.58
CA PHE A 91 3.26 3.18 -3.19
C PHE A 91 3.96 4.28 -3.99
N GLU A 92 3.24 4.89 -4.89
CA GLU A 92 3.81 5.89 -5.79
C GLU A 92 3.10 7.21 -5.57
N VAL A 93 3.86 8.27 -5.36
CA VAL A 93 3.33 9.60 -5.11
C VAL A 93 3.65 10.49 -6.29
N ASP A 94 2.65 11.24 -6.76
CA ASP A 94 2.80 12.18 -7.84
C ASP A 94 2.06 13.45 -7.42
N GLY A 95 2.77 14.38 -6.81
CA GLY A 95 2.18 15.61 -6.31
C GLY A 95 1.15 15.34 -5.24
N ALA A 96 -0.07 15.76 -5.47
CA ALA A 96 -1.15 15.59 -4.50
C ALA A 96 -1.88 14.26 -4.66
N ARG A 97 -1.38 13.38 -5.50
CA ARG A 97 -1.99 12.07 -5.72
C ARG A 97 -1.03 10.98 -5.35
N ALA A 98 -1.57 9.85 -4.98
CA ALA A 98 -0.75 8.66 -4.76
C ALA A 98 -1.56 7.42 -5.11
N LYS A 99 -0.82 6.35 -5.39
CA LYS A 99 -1.44 5.07 -5.68
C LYS A 99 -0.76 4.03 -4.82
N ALA A 100 -1.54 3.30 -4.07
CA ALA A 100 -1.03 2.20 -3.25
C ALA A 100 -1.61 0.90 -3.76
N VAL A 101 -0.77 -0.12 -3.88
CA VAL A 101 -1.22 -1.45 -4.22
C VAL A 101 -0.84 -2.35 -3.06
N VAL A 102 -1.81 -3.05 -2.52
CA VAL A 102 -1.58 -3.94 -1.39
C VAL A 102 -2.12 -5.32 -1.73
N GLU A 103 -1.59 -6.33 -1.05
CA GLU A 103 -2.12 -7.67 -1.23
C GLU A 103 -2.43 -8.28 0.13
N TYR A 104 -3.45 -9.10 0.16
CA TYR A 104 -3.77 -9.96 1.30
C TYR A 104 -3.74 -11.36 0.76
N LYS A 105 -2.55 -11.93 0.73
CA LYS A 105 -2.26 -13.12 -0.07
C LYS A 105 -3.05 -14.34 0.38
N VAL A 106 -3.31 -14.44 1.67
CA VAL A 106 -4.04 -15.60 2.19
C VAL A 106 -5.43 -15.70 1.58
N GLU A 107 -6.00 -14.56 1.17
CA GLU A 107 -7.30 -14.56 0.52
C GLU A 107 -7.19 -14.42 -1.00
N GLY A 108 -5.98 -14.32 -1.51
CA GLY A 108 -5.78 -14.22 -2.95
C GLY A 108 -6.26 -12.91 -3.55
N VAL A 109 -6.17 -11.82 -2.81
CA VAL A 109 -6.69 -10.54 -3.31
C VAL A 109 -5.60 -9.47 -3.31
N GLN A 110 -5.74 -8.55 -4.25
CA GLN A 110 -5.00 -7.30 -4.27
C GLN A 110 -5.99 -6.15 -4.27
N ALA A 111 -5.61 -5.06 -3.63
CA ALA A 111 -6.41 -3.85 -3.64
C ALA A 111 -5.57 -2.70 -4.13
N VAL A 112 -6.19 -1.82 -4.91
CA VAL A 112 -5.57 -0.61 -5.43
C VAL A 112 -6.30 0.57 -4.84
N PHE A 113 -5.55 1.46 -4.22
CA PHE A 113 -6.10 2.66 -3.61
C PHE A 113 -5.57 3.88 -4.32
N ASP A 114 -6.47 4.71 -4.81
CA ASP A 114 -6.11 6.03 -5.31
C ASP A 114 -6.34 7.03 -4.21
N LEU A 115 -5.29 7.78 -3.90
CA LEU A 115 -5.30 8.69 -2.76
C LEU A 115 -5.09 10.11 -3.23
N ARG A 116 -5.63 11.05 -2.47
CA ARG A 116 -5.44 12.47 -2.73
C ARG A 116 -5.01 13.15 -1.45
N ARG A 117 -4.15 14.14 -1.59
CA ARG A 117 -3.66 14.92 -0.47
C ARG A 117 -4.16 16.34 -0.63
N ASP A 118 -4.72 16.89 0.43
CA ASP A 118 -5.22 18.26 0.40
C ASP A 118 -4.10 19.26 0.66
N SER A 119 -4.44 20.54 0.70
CA SER A 119 -3.45 21.59 0.88
C SER A 119 -2.78 21.56 2.23
N LYS A 120 -3.37 20.87 3.19
CA LYS A 120 -2.79 20.73 4.52
C LYS A 120 -1.94 19.48 4.67
N GLY A 121 -1.86 18.68 3.60
CA GLY A 121 -1.08 17.47 3.64
C GLY A 121 -1.83 16.23 4.11
N TRP A 122 -3.13 16.30 4.29
CA TRP A 122 -3.91 15.14 4.72
C TRP A 122 -4.29 14.30 3.52
N TRP A 123 -4.09 12.99 3.67
CA TRP A 123 -4.47 12.05 2.62
C TRP A 123 -5.89 11.54 2.82
N THR A 124 -6.60 11.32 1.73
CA THR A 124 -7.90 10.66 1.73
C THR A 124 -7.92 9.67 0.59
N VAL A 125 -8.82 8.68 0.67
CA VAL A 125 -8.98 7.71 -0.41
C VAL A 125 -10.00 8.25 -1.40
N ALA A 126 -9.57 8.41 -2.64
CA ALA A 126 -10.47 8.86 -3.70
C ALA A 126 -11.18 7.68 -4.35
N ASP A 127 -10.52 6.53 -4.43
CA ASP A 127 -11.10 5.33 -5.03
C ASP A 127 -10.35 4.11 -4.52
N ALA A 128 -11.02 2.98 -4.46
CA ALA A 128 -10.40 1.74 -4.06
C ALA A 128 -11.09 0.58 -4.75
N LYS A 129 -10.29 -0.38 -5.21
CA LYS A 129 -10.80 -1.55 -5.91
C LYS A 129 -10.06 -2.79 -5.46
N VAL A 130 -10.75 -3.92 -5.41
CA VAL A 130 -10.15 -5.20 -5.08
C VAL A 130 -10.29 -6.14 -6.27
N ALA A 131 -9.23 -6.87 -6.54
CA ALA A 131 -9.24 -7.92 -7.54
C ALA A 131 -8.81 -9.23 -6.90
N GLU A 132 -9.47 -10.30 -7.24
CA GLU A 132 -9.09 -11.63 -6.77
C GLU A 132 -8.09 -12.20 -7.74
N LEU A 133 -6.97 -12.65 -7.22
CA LEU A 133 -5.87 -13.13 -8.04
C LEU A 133 -5.79 -14.64 -7.98
N GLY A 134 -5.43 -15.21 -9.10
CA GLY A 134 -5.12 -16.63 -9.11
C GLY A 134 -6.26 -17.52 -8.79
N ARG A 135 -7.47 -16.97 -8.81
CA ARG A 135 -8.54 -17.82 -8.54
C ARG A 135 -9.10 -18.24 -9.78
N GLY A 136 -8.53 -18.33 -10.77
CA GLY A 136 -9.06 -18.68 -12.02
C GLY A 136 -10.12 -19.72 -11.93
N PRO A 137 -10.68 -20.08 -13.01
CA PRO A 137 -11.76 -21.01 -13.05
C PRO A 137 -11.37 -22.39 -12.67
N HIS A 138 -10.35 -22.54 -12.04
CA HIS A 138 -9.94 -23.76 -11.69
C HIS A 138 -10.78 -24.33 -10.72
N LYS A 139 -11.33 -24.31 -10.76
CA LYS A 139 -11.90 -24.76 -9.88
C LYS A 139 -12.64 -25.07 -9.97
#